data_9416b5caaeb74bee19f2f05215baf725
#
_entry.id   9416b5caaeb74bee19f2f05215baf725
#
_cell.length_a   1.000
_cell.length_b   1.000
_cell.length_c   1.000
_cell.angle_alpha   90.00
_cell.angle_beta   90.00
_cell.angle_gamma   90.00
#
_symmetry.space_group_name_H-M   'P 1'
#
loop_
_entity.id
_entity.type
_entity.pdbx_description
1 polymer ?
#
loop_
_entity_poly.entity_id
_entity_poly.type
_entity_poly.pdbx_seq_one_letter_code
_entity_poly.pdbx_strand_id
1 'polypeptide(L)'
;SALGSSALLSGCLGITPQGAISLRATSDGEDPSWRCALQAGPFLIDPGGHLGIRPATSASPIAPRSMIACSAQGRIALIATSATTLYALARCLHDHPEGFGLADVERCLNLDGGPSTSLVIAGAPPHPAIPEGSRVRTALVVVAKP
;
A
#
# COMPACT_ATOMS: atom_id res chain seq x y z
N SER A 1 6.11 -2.17 20.34
CA SER A 1 7.18 -1.35 19.77
C SER A 1 6.58 -0.03 19.32
N ALA A 2 7.16 1.09 19.72
CA ALA A 2 6.66 2.40 19.31
C ALA A 2 6.86 2.64 17.82
N LEU A 3 5.86 3.22 17.16
CA LEU A 3 5.99 3.68 15.76
C LEU A 3 7.11 4.73 15.67
N GLY A 4 7.97 4.60 14.66
CA GLY A 4 9.06 5.56 14.42
C GLY A 4 8.54 6.90 13.89
N SER A 5 9.20 8.00 14.28
CA SER A 5 8.91 9.32 13.72
C SER A 5 9.66 9.52 12.40
N SER A 6 9.01 9.29 11.27
CA SER A 6 9.57 9.59 9.94
C SER A 6 8.49 10.19 9.06
N ALA A 7 8.77 11.35 8.47
CA ALA A 7 7.85 11.98 7.53
C ALA A 7 7.59 11.12 6.27
N LEU A 8 8.50 10.22 5.94
CA LEU A 8 8.35 9.29 4.80
C LEU A 8 7.48 8.08 5.16
N LEU A 9 7.42 7.70 6.44
CA LEU A 9 6.63 6.58 6.93
C LEU A 9 5.38 7.10 7.64
N SER A 10 4.53 7.80 6.90
CA SER A 10 3.38 8.54 7.43
C SER A 10 2.18 7.68 7.75
N GLY A 11 2.18 6.40 7.35
CA GLY A 11 1.06 5.49 7.53
C GLY A 11 1.42 4.21 8.25
N CYS A 12 0.41 3.54 8.74
CA CYS A 12 0.49 2.24 9.37
C CYS A 12 -0.61 1.33 8.85
N LEU A 13 -0.21 0.12 8.45
CA LEU A 13 -1.09 -0.99 8.16
C LEU A 13 -1.23 -1.82 9.42
N GLY A 14 -2.41 -1.91 9.99
CA GLY A 14 -2.73 -2.75 11.13
C GLY A 14 -3.58 -3.96 10.74
N ILE A 15 -3.35 -5.10 11.38
CA ILE A 15 -4.11 -6.33 11.16
C ILE A 15 -4.54 -6.88 12.51
N THR A 16 -5.86 -7.06 12.70
CA THR A 16 -6.43 -7.67 13.92
C THR A 16 -6.26 -9.19 13.93
N PRO A 17 -6.44 -9.87 15.08
CA PRO A 17 -6.44 -11.34 15.14
C PRO A 17 -7.47 -12.01 14.22
N GLN A 18 -8.56 -11.32 13.92
CA GLN A 18 -9.62 -11.79 13.02
C GLN A 18 -9.31 -11.56 11.53
N GLY A 19 -8.18 -10.88 11.24
CA GLY A 19 -7.74 -10.57 9.87
C GLY A 19 -8.35 -9.29 9.30
N ALA A 20 -9.02 -8.46 10.11
CA ALA A 20 -9.46 -7.15 9.67
C ALA A 20 -8.24 -6.24 9.46
N ILE A 21 -8.24 -5.52 8.35
CA ILE A 21 -7.16 -4.62 7.93
C ILE A 21 -7.61 -3.19 8.14
N SER A 22 -6.72 -2.36 8.66
CA SER A 22 -6.91 -0.91 8.74
C SER A 22 -5.65 -0.16 8.31
N LEU A 23 -5.86 0.96 7.62
CA LEU A 23 -4.81 1.91 7.27
C LEU A 23 -5.03 3.19 8.08
N ARG A 24 -4.03 3.61 8.87
CA ARG A 24 -4.12 4.79 9.72
C ARG A 24 -2.89 5.67 9.57
N ALA A 25 -3.04 6.96 9.81
CA ALA A 25 -1.88 7.84 9.90
C ALA A 25 -1.03 7.44 11.13
N THR A 26 0.28 7.54 10.99
CA THR A 26 1.20 7.26 12.10
C THR A 26 0.94 8.20 13.30
N SER A 27 0.48 9.43 13.03
CA SER A 27 0.07 10.41 14.05
C SER A 27 -1.08 9.95 14.94
N ASP A 28 -1.93 9.02 14.46
CA ASP A 28 -3.08 8.52 15.22
C ASP A 28 -2.68 7.46 16.25
N GLY A 29 -1.40 7.05 16.25
CA GLY A 29 -0.86 6.03 17.15
C GLY A 29 -1.25 4.60 16.80
N GLU A 30 -0.77 3.67 17.62
CA GLU A 30 -1.08 2.25 17.48
C GLU A 30 -2.50 1.95 17.99
N ASP A 31 -3.19 1.06 17.29
CA ASP A 31 -4.48 0.55 17.74
C ASP A 31 -4.23 -0.73 18.57
N PRO A 32 -4.68 -0.77 19.84
CA PRO A 32 -4.44 -1.92 20.71
C PRO A 32 -5.14 -3.21 20.23
N SER A 33 -6.08 -3.11 19.30
CA SER A 33 -6.74 -4.27 18.70
C SER A 33 -5.88 -4.97 17.65
N TRP A 34 -4.77 -4.36 17.20
CA TRP A 34 -3.91 -4.97 16.19
C TRP A 34 -3.05 -6.09 16.77
N ARG A 35 -3.06 -7.22 16.11
CA ARG A 35 -2.12 -8.32 16.34
C ARG A 35 -0.73 -8.00 15.79
N CYS A 36 -0.69 -7.33 14.64
CA CYS A 36 0.55 -6.89 14.01
C CYS A 36 0.30 -5.58 13.26
N ALA A 37 1.37 -4.81 13.09
CA ALA A 37 1.35 -3.58 12.34
C ALA A 37 2.63 -3.42 11.51
N LEU A 38 2.51 -2.76 10.37
CA LEU A 38 3.60 -2.40 9.48
C LEU A 38 3.54 -0.91 9.23
N GLN A 39 4.60 -0.19 9.61
CA GLN A 39 4.73 1.22 9.27
C GLN A 39 5.28 1.36 7.85
N ALA A 40 4.62 2.19 7.04
CA ALA A 40 4.96 2.42 5.65
C ALA A 40 4.58 3.85 5.22
N GLY A 41 4.78 4.16 3.95
CA GLY A 41 4.38 5.47 3.43
C GLY A 41 5.15 5.92 2.20
N PRO A 42 4.82 7.11 1.72
CA PRO A 42 3.73 7.96 2.20
C PRO A 42 2.34 7.44 1.81
N PHE A 43 1.27 8.06 2.32
CA PHE A 43 -0.06 7.89 1.74
C PHE A 43 -0.07 8.46 0.32
N LEU A 44 -0.59 7.70 -0.62
CA LEU A 44 -0.88 8.14 -1.99
C LEU A 44 -2.25 8.80 -2.07
N ILE A 45 -3.20 8.19 -1.36
CA ILE A 45 -4.54 8.73 -1.13
C ILE A 45 -4.71 8.81 0.38
N ASP A 46 -4.94 10.02 0.87
CA ASP A 46 -5.24 10.31 2.27
C ASP A 46 -6.65 9.85 2.63
N PRO A 47 -6.95 9.63 3.92
CA PRO A 47 -8.31 9.36 4.39
C PRO A 47 -9.32 10.35 3.83
N GLY A 48 -10.45 9.84 3.32
CA GLY A 48 -11.46 10.63 2.62
C GLY A 48 -11.26 10.71 1.10
N GLY A 49 -10.33 9.94 0.53
CA GLY A 49 -10.14 9.85 -0.91
C GLY A 49 -9.34 11.00 -1.53
N HIS A 50 -8.69 11.84 -0.74
CA HIS A 50 -7.92 12.99 -1.23
C HIS A 50 -6.51 12.57 -1.67
N LEU A 51 -5.94 13.27 -2.67
CA LEU A 51 -4.56 13.06 -3.07
C LEU A 51 -3.59 13.38 -1.91
N GLY A 52 -2.87 12.38 -1.42
CA GLY A 52 -1.87 12.50 -0.34
C GLY A 52 -0.53 13.03 -0.82
N ILE A 53 -0.29 13.03 -2.12
CA ILE A 53 0.96 13.47 -2.74
C ILE A 53 0.71 14.67 -3.65
N ARG A 54 1.55 15.70 -3.50
CA ARG A 54 1.52 16.92 -4.32
C ARG A 54 2.56 16.85 -5.46
N PRO A 55 2.33 17.54 -6.61
CA PRO A 55 3.27 17.57 -7.72
C PRO A 55 4.69 18.00 -7.34
N ALA A 56 4.83 18.97 -6.44
CA ALA A 56 6.12 19.49 -5.97
C ALA A 56 6.95 18.49 -5.14
N THR A 57 6.29 17.49 -4.55
CA THR A 57 6.94 16.38 -3.85
C THR A 57 7.20 15.18 -4.77
N SER A 58 6.81 15.28 -6.03
CA SER A 58 6.84 14.21 -7.02
C SER A 58 8.22 13.92 -7.63
N ALA A 59 9.28 14.48 -7.10
CA ALA A 59 10.66 14.09 -7.43
C ALA A 59 11.00 12.65 -6.98
N SER A 60 9.97 11.81 -6.75
CA SER A 60 10.20 10.38 -6.51
C SER A 60 10.76 9.73 -7.76
N PRO A 61 11.81 8.92 -7.64
CA PRO A 61 12.38 8.22 -8.79
C PRO A 61 11.33 7.32 -9.44
N ILE A 62 11.44 7.15 -10.74
CA ILE A 62 10.68 6.14 -11.48
C ILE A 62 11.18 4.77 -11.03
N ALA A 63 10.30 3.97 -10.42
CA ALA A 63 10.61 2.65 -9.90
C ALA A 63 9.34 1.78 -9.82
N PRO A 64 9.47 0.45 -9.77
CA PRO A 64 8.37 -0.42 -9.40
C PRO A 64 7.80 -0.05 -8.04
N ARG A 65 6.49 -0.22 -7.83
CA ARG A 65 5.82 0.18 -6.60
C ARG A 65 4.94 -0.94 -6.07
N SER A 66 4.92 -1.06 -4.75
CA SER A 66 3.96 -1.89 -4.02
C SER A 66 3.09 -0.99 -3.16
N MET A 67 1.81 -1.27 -3.09
CA MET A 67 0.89 -0.50 -2.27
C MET A 67 -0.31 -1.33 -1.83
N ILE A 68 -0.99 -0.83 -0.82
CA ILE A 68 -2.27 -1.34 -0.37
C ILE A 68 -3.29 -0.20 -0.39
N ALA A 69 -4.43 -0.45 -1.04
CA ALA A 69 -5.54 0.47 -1.11
C ALA A 69 -6.79 -0.13 -0.45
N CYS A 70 -7.62 0.70 0.13
CA CYS A 70 -8.93 0.31 0.60
C CYS A 70 -10.01 1.27 0.10
N SER A 71 -11.19 0.70 -0.22
CA SER A 71 -12.40 1.47 -0.54
C SER A 71 -13.16 1.86 0.72
N ALA A 72 -14.08 2.80 0.60
CA ALA A 72 -15.00 3.18 1.67
C ALA A 72 -15.84 2.00 2.18
N GLN A 73 -16.09 0.99 1.34
CA GLN A 73 -16.82 -0.24 1.69
C GLN A 73 -15.92 -1.32 2.30
N GLY A 74 -14.62 -1.03 2.55
CA GLY A 74 -13.68 -1.96 3.17
C GLY A 74 -13.09 -3.01 2.22
N ARG A 75 -13.26 -2.88 0.90
CA ARG A 75 -12.54 -3.73 -0.05
C ARG A 75 -11.06 -3.37 -0.05
N ILE A 76 -10.21 -4.37 -0.10
CA ILE A 76 -8.75 -4.21 -0.10
C ILE A 76 -8.20 -4.63 -1.47
N ALA A 77 -7.30 -3.82 -2.00
CA ALA A 77 -6.48 -4.15 -3.17
C ALA A 77 -5.00 -4.14 -2.78
N LEU A 78 -4.32 -5.24 -3.06
CA LEU A 78 -2.85 -5.30 -3.06
C LEU A 78 -2.39 -5.06 -4.49
N ILE A 79 -1.56 -4.06 -4.67
CA ILE A 79 -1.19 -3.57 -5.99
C ILE A 79 0.33 -3.57 -6.12
N ALA A 80 0.82 -4.14 -7.21
CA ALA A 80 2.21 -4.01 -7.63
C ALA A 80 2.23 -3.45 -9.06
N THR A 81 3.11 -2.49 -9.32
CA THR A 81 3.21 -1.85 -10.64
C THR A 81 4.62 -1.97 -11.20
N SER A 82 4.72 -1.82 -12.52
CA SER A 82 5.98 -1.51 -13.20
C SER A 82 6.50 -0.13 -12.76
N ALA A 83 7.61 0.29 -13.35
CA ALA A 83 8.26 1.56 -13.00
C ALA A 83 7.34 2.78 -13.25
N THR A 84 7.07 3.51 -12.17
CA THR A 84 6.26 4.73 -12.18
C THR A 84 6.68 5.68 -11.05
N THR A 85 6.22 6.94 -11.08
CA THR A 85 6.37 7.88 -9.97
C THR A 85 5.21 7.72 -8.99
N LEU A 86 5.43 8.07 -7.72
CA LEU A 86 4.36 8.02 -6.71
C LEU A 86 3.19 8.95 -7.07
N TYR A 87 3.48 10.13 -7.66
CA TYR A 87 2.43 11.08 -8.04
C TYR A 87 1.58 10.56 -9.21
N ALA A 88 2.20 10.03 -10.27
CA ALA A 88 1.46 9.48 -11.39
C ALA A 88 0.55 8.33 -10.95
N LEU A 89 1.05 7.50 -10.03
CA LEU A 89 0.30 6.39 -9.47
C LEU A 89 -0.86 6.85 -8.58
N ALA A 90 -0.62 7.85 -7.71
CA ALA A 90 -1.68 8.45 -6.89
C ALA A 90 -2.80 9.04 -7.76
N ARG A 91 -2.44 9.74 -8.82
CA ARG A 91 -3.40 10.29 -9.80
C ARG A 91 -4.19 9.20 -10.49
N CYS A 92 -3.51 8.14 -10.94
CA CYS A 92 -4.18 7.02 -11.62
C CYS A 92 -5.19 6.33 -10.69
N LEU A 93 -4.82 6.08 -9.43
CA LEU A 93 -5.70 5.50 -8.42
C LEU A 93 -6.91 6.39 -8.09
N HIS A 94 -6.67 7.70 -7.97
CA HIS A 94 -7.71 8.68 -7.66
C HIS A 94 -8.71 8.84 -8.81
N ASP A 95 -8.19 8.95 -10.04
CA ASP A 95 -9.01 9.28 -11.21
C ASP A 95 -9.67 8.03 -11.84
N HIS A 96 -9.08 6.83 -11.62
CA HIS A 96 -9.50 5.56 -12.25
C HIS A 96 -9.46 4.37 -11.28
N PRO A 97 -10.18 4.42 -10.14
CA PRO A 97 -10.18 3.35 -9.14
C PRO A 97 -10.68 2.01 -9.71
N GLU A 98 -11.57 2.04 -10.69
CA GLU A 98 -12.12 0.86 -11.36
C GLU A 98 -11.04 0.01 -12.06
N GLY A 99 -9.96 0.62 -12.53
CA GLY A 99 -8.80 -0.08 -13.10
C GLY A 99 -8.07 -0.98 -12.10
N PHE A 100 -8.31 -0.76 -10.81
CA PHE A 100 -7.76 -1.55 -9.70
C PHE A 100 -8.81 -2.45 -9.02
N GLY A 101 -9.99 -2.59 -9.62
CA GLY A 101 -11.09 -3.39 -9.09
C GLY A 101 -11.79 -2.78 -7.88
N LEU A 102 -11.66 -1.48 -7.68
CA LEU A 102 -12.29 -0.72 -6.61
C LEU A 102 -13.34 0.24 -7.21
N ALA A 103 -14.44 0.47 -6.49
CA ALA A 103 -15.43 1.48 -6.89
C ALA A 103 -14.95 2.90 -6.55
N ASP A 104 -14.17 3.00 -5.48
CA ASP A 104 -13.53 4.21 -4.99
C ASP A 104 -12.24 3.82 -4.25
N VAL A 105 -11.40 4.80 -3.94
CA VAL A 105 -10.24 4.63 -3.07
C VAL A 105 -10.36 5.60 -1.90
N GLU A 106 -10.72 5.07 -0.73
CA GLU A 106 -10.82 5.86 0.51
C GLU A 106 -9.44 6.23 1.03
N ARG A 107 -8.47 5.31 0.94
CA ARG A 107 -7.07 5.55 1.30
C ARG A 107 -6.14 4.55 0.60
N CYS A 108 -4.93 4.98 0.32
CA CYS A 108 -3.90 4.12 -0.26
C CYS A 108 -2.54 4.42 0.36
N LEU A 109 -1.89 3.38 0.86
CA LEU A 109 -0.58 3.45 1.50
C LEU A 109 0.48 2.83 0.58
N ASN A 110 1.53 3.61 0.26
CA ASN A 110 2.70 3.08 -0.41
C ASN A 110 3.48 2.18 0.55
N LEU A 111 3.88 1.03 0.06
CA LEU A 111 4.75 0.08 0.77
C LEU A 111 6.19 0.23 0.28
N ASP A 112 7.08 -0.67 0.71
CA ASP A 112 8.42 -0.74 0.14
C ASP A 112 8.33 -1.03 -1.37
N GLY A 113 9.17 -0.37 -2.15
CA GLY A 113 9.12 -0.36 -3.61
C GLY A 113 10.48 -0.65 -4.23
N GLY A 114 10.64 -0.32 -5.51
CA GLY A 114 11.86 -0.60 -6.24
C GLY A 114 12.18 -2.10 -6.27
N PRO A 115 13.39 -2.51 -5.90
CA PRO A 115 13.78 -3.93 -5.88
C PRO A 115 12.97 -4.81 -4.92
N SER A 116 12.27 -4.22 -3.93
CA SER A 116 11.43 -4.95 -2.98
C SER A 116 10.01 -5.23 -3.52
N THR A 117 9.65 -4.68 -4.69
CA THR A 117 8.34 -4.88 -5.29
C THR A 117 8.20 -6.29 -5.83
N SER A 118 7.22 -7.03 -5.31
CA SER A 118 6.85 -8.36 -5.82
C SER A 118 5.39 -8.66 -5.51
N LEU A 119 4.73 -9.38 -6.40
CA LEU A 119 3.40 -9.94 -6.18
C LEU A 119 3.36 -11.36 -6.73
N VAL A 120 3.09 -12.32 -5.85
CA VAL A 120 2.98 -13.74 -6.19
C VAL A 120 1.56 -14.21 -5.91
N ILE A 121 0.94 -14.84 -6.89
CA ILE A 121 -0.40 -15.44 -6.77
C ILE A 121 -0.23 -16.96 -6.90
N ALA A 122 -0.56 -17.71 -5.85
CA ALA A 122 -0.47 -19.16 -5.86
C ALA A 122 -1.38 -19.76 -6.93
N GLY A 123 -0.85 -20.71 -7.72
CA GLY A 123 -1.60 -21.38 -8.80
C GLY A 123 -1.77 -20.55 -10.08
N ALA A 124 -1.33 -19.31 -10.12
CA ALA A 124 -1.26 -18.53 -11.35
C ALA A 124 0.09 -18.75 -12.05
N PRO A 125 0.14 -18.71 -13.40
CA PRO A 125 1.42 -18.63 -14.08
C PRO A 125 2.17 -17.37 -13.60
N PRO A 126 3.50 -17.38 -13.56
CA PRO A 126 4.26 -16.21 -13.14
C PRO A 126 3.82 -15.03 -14.00
N HIS A 127 3.23 -14.02 -13.36
CA HIS A 127 2.89 -12.76 -14.02
C HIS A 127 4.16 -12.14 -14.63
N PRO A 128 4.03 -11.34 -15.71
CA PRO A 128 5.17 -10.74 -16.38
C PRO A 128 6.05 -10.07 -15.32
N ALA A 129 7.26 -10.55 -15.29
CA ALA A 129 8.28 -10.31 -14.33
C ALA A 129 8.32 -8.85 -13.83
N ILE A 130 7.83 -8.63 -12.63
CA ILE A 130 8.51 -7.69 -11.78
C ILE A 130 9.82 -8.39 -11.48
N PRO A 131 10.98 -7.86 -11.93
CA PRO A 131 12.24 -8.59 -11.85
C PRO A 131 12.48 -9.02 -10.41
N GLU A 132 13.05 -10.22 -10.24
CA GLU A 132 13.43 -10.73 -8.93
C GLU A 132 14.19 -9.65 -8.19
N GLY A 133 13.59 -9.13 -7.13
CA GLY A 133 14.11 -8.01 -6.40
C GLY A 133 15.03 -8.44 -5.26
N SER A 134 15.31 -7.52 -4.39
CA SER A 134 16.10 -7.75 -3.18
C SER A 134 15.36 -8.68 -2.22
N ARG A 135 16.12 -9.37 -1.36
CA ARG A 135 15.53 -10.09 -0.22
C ARG A 135 14.79 -9.11 0.68
N VAL A 136 13.54 -9.39 0.98
CA VAL A 136 12.70 -8.62 1.90
C VAL A 136 12.61 -9.31 3.25
N ARG A 137 12.46 -8.52 4.32
CA ARG A 137 12.31 -9.06 5.68
C ARG A 137 10.85 -9.35 6.04
N THR A 138 9.93 -8.70 5.33
CA THR A 138 8.49 -8.74 5.64
C THR A 138 7.71 -8.85 4.34
N ALA A 139 6.68 -9.66 4.33
CA ALA A 139 5.72 -9.77 3.23
C ALA A 139 4.29 -9.77 3.78
N LEU A 140 3.36 -9.24 2.99
CA LEU A 140 1.93 -9.41 3.23
C LEU A 140 1.47 -10.70 2.55
N VAL A 141 0.80 -11.56 3.29
CA VAL A 141 0.29 -12.84 2.78
C VAL A 141 -1.22 -12.88 2.97
N VAL A 142 -1.95 -13.12 1.90
CA VAL A 142 -3.39 -13.34 1.93
C VAL A 142 -3.64 -14.85 1.77
N VAL A 143 -4.33 -15.42 2.73
CA VAL A 143 -4.67 -16.83 2.72
C VAL A 143 -6.20 -16.95 2.72
N ALA A 144 -6.73 -17.75 1.78
CA ALA A 144 -8.15 -18.05 1.81
C ALA A 144 -8.51 -18.76 3.12
N LYS A 145 -9.63 -18.37 3.73
CA LYS A 145 -10.17 -19.16 4.86
C LYS A 145 -10.69 -20.48 4.31
N PRO A 146 -10.42 -21.59 5.01
CA PRO A 146 -11.02 -22.88 4.68
C PRO A 146 -12.55 -22.85 4.80
#